data_2bf9a5701391f88ad50c6817635e9676
#
_entry.id   2bf9a5701391f88ad50c6817635e9676
#
_cell.length_a   1.000
_cell.length_b   1.000
_cell.length_c   1.000
_cell.angle_alpha   90.00
_cell.angle_beta   90.00
_cell.angle_gamma   90.00
#
_symmetry.space_group_name_H-M   'P 1'
#
loop_
_entity.id
_entity.type
_entity.pdbx_description
1 polymer ?
#
loop_
_entity_poly.entity_id
_entity_poly.type
_entity_poly.pdbx_seq_one_letter_code
_entity_poly.pdbx_strand_id
1 'polypeptide(L)'
;MNKLPERIRIKDIARLADVSVGTVDRVLHGRTGVSEASRKRVEEILKQLDYQPNMYVSALASNKKYLFVCLLPQHKEGDYWTDVEMGMKRAVETFSDFHITLSVVYYDQYEYSSFINAGEDILRKEPDGVLLAPDRKSTRLNSSH
;
A
#
# COMPACT_ATOMS: atom_id res chain seq x y z
N MET A 1 -20.68 24.91 25.00
CA MET A 1 -19.41 24.23 24.62
C MET A 1 -19.67 23.30 23.45
N ASN A 2 -19.19 23.63 22.29
CA ASN A 2 -19.24 22.69 21.16
C ASN A 2 -18.26 21.56 21.41
N LYS A 3 -18.79 20.42 21.85
CA LYS A 3 -18.04 19.18 21.93
C LYS A 3 -17.63 18.82 20.50
N LEU A 4 -16.33 18.85 20.20
CA LEU A 4 -15.83 18.34 18.95
C LEU A 4 -16.35 16.91 18.78
N PRO A 5 -16.92 16.55 17.62
CA PRO A 5 -17.43 15.20 17.42
C PRO A 5 -16.28 14.21 17.58
N GLU A 6 -16.57 13.08 18.19
CA GLU A 6 -15.62 11.97 18.45
C GLU A 6 -14.87 11.52 17.20
N ARG A 7 -15.34 11.93 16.02
CA ARG A 7 -14.70 11.70 14.73
C ARG A 7 -14.84 12.94 13.85
N ILE A 8 -13.72 13.60 13.59
CA ILE A 8 -13.64 14.76 12.70
C ILE A 8 -13.87 14.32 11.26
N ARG A 9 -14.77 15.01 10.57
CA ARG A 9 -15.08 14.75 9.16
C ARG A 9 -14.59 15.90 8.28
N ILE A 10 -14.43 15.63 6.99
CA ILE A 10 -14.01 16.65 6.00
C ILE A 10 -14.90 17.90 6.05
N LYS A 11 -16.20 17.74 6.25
CA LYS A 11 -17.13 18.85 6.41
C LYS A 11 -16.87 19.75 7.63
N ASP A 12 -16.34 19.17 8.70
CA ASP A 12 -15.98 19.93 9.91
C ASP A 12 -14.73 20.77 9.65
N ILE A 13 -13.76 20.22 8.91
CA ILE A 13 -12.56 20.92 8.46
C ILE A 13 -12.94 22.06 7.51
N ALA A 14 -13.82 21.82 6.55
CA ALA A 14 -14.29 22.83 5.62
C ALA A 14 -14.94 24.02 6.33
N ARG A 15 -15.77 23.73 7.34
CA ARG A 15 -16.40 24.77 8.18
C ARG A 15 -15.37 25.57 8.97
N LEU A 16 -14.41 24.91 9.61
CA LEU A 16 -13.39 25.58 10.43
C LEU A 16 -12.41 26.39 9.60
N ALA A 17 -12.11 25.94 8.40
CA ALA A 17 -11.22 26.63 7.47
C ALA A 17 -11.96 27.69 6.60
N ASP A 18 -13.27 27.78 6.72
CA ASP A 18 -14.13 28.64 5.89
C ASP A 18 -13.89 28.46 4.39
N VAL A 19 -13.96 27.20 3.96
CA VAL A 19 -13.81 26.79 2.56
C VAL A 19 -14.83 25.70 2.21
N SER A 20 -14.98 25.43 0.92
CA SER A 20 -15.84 24.31 0.48
C SER A 20 -15.23 22.94 0.80
N VAL A 21 -16.08 21.92 0.93
CA VAL A 21 -15.64 20.51 1.09
C VAL A 21 -14.74 20.10 -0.07
N GLY A 22 -15.04 20.52 -1.30
CA GLY A 22 -14.22 20.27 -2.47
C GLY A 22 -12.82 20.90 -2.39
N THR A 23 -12.69 22.05 -1.72
CA THR A 23 -11.38 22.67 -1.46
C THR A 23 -10.57 21.83 -0.48
N VAL A 24 -11.18 21.35 0.60
CA VAL A 24 -10.52 20.44 1.56
C VAL A 24 -10.05 19.17 0.87
N ASP A 25 -10.90 18.55 0.05
CA ASP A 25 -10.56 17.35 -0.71
C ASP A 25 -9.34 17.56 -1.62
N ARG A 26 -9.29 18.69 -2.34
CA ARG A 26 -8.15 19.01 -3.19
C ARG A 26 -6.86 19.21 -2.41
N VAL A 27 -6.93 19.84 -1.24
CA VAL A 27 -5.76 20.02 -0.37
C VAL A 27 -5.27 18.68 0.15
N LEU A 28 -6.17 17.83 0.64
CA LEU A 28 -5.83 16.49 1.17
C LEU A 28 -5.16 15.58 0.11
N HIS A 29 -5.55 15.73 -1.14
CA HIS A 29 -5.01 14.92 -2.25
C HIS A 29 -3.93 15.65 -3.07
N GLY A 30 -3.44 16.79 -2.60
CA GLY A 30 -2.39 17.55 -3.29
C GLY A 30 -2.77 18.04 -4.69
N ARG A 31 -4.07 18.20 -4.97
CA ARG A 31 -4.56 18.65 -6.29
C ARG A 31 -4.40 20.15 -6.47
N THR A 32 -4.30 20.55 -7.72
CA THR A 32 -4.23 21.97 -8.12
C THR A 32 -5.61 22.65 -8.07
N GLY A 33 -5.65 23.98 -8.25
CA GLY A 33 -6.88 24.75 -8.27
C GLY A 33 -7.38 25.20 -6.91
N VAL A 34 -6.49 25.31 -5.94
CA VAL A 34 -6.73 25.90 -4.61
C VAL A 34 -5.80 27.07 -4.44
N SER A 35 -6.36 28.24 -3.99
CA SER A 35 -5.54 29.40 -3.67
C SER A 35 -4.59 29.12 -2.51
N GLU A 36 -3.43 29.74 -2.51
CA GLU A 36 -2.43 29.59 -1.44
C GLU A 36 -3.01 29.91 -0.06
N ALA A 37 -3.83 30.97 0.03
CA ALA A 37 -4.49 31.35 1.27
C ALA A 37 -5.46 30.27 1.79
N SER A 38 -6.25 29.66 0.90
CA SER A 38 -7.16 28.55 1.27
C SER A 38 -6.41 27.31 1.65
N ARG A 39 -5.34 26.97 0.94
CA ARG A 39 -4.46 25.85 1.26
C ARG A 39 -3.88 25.98 2.66
N LYS A 40 -3.29 27.13 2.97
CA LYS A 40 -2.72 27.43 4.30
C LYS A 40 -3.75 27.27 5.42
N ARG A 41 -4.96 27.80 5.25
CA ARG A 41 -6.02 27.69 6.26
C ARG A 41 -6.41 26.24 6.52
N VAL A 42 -6.55 25.44 5.46
CA VAL A 42 -6.88 24.01 5.59
C VAL A 42 -5.74 23.28 6.28
N GLU A 43 -4.48 23.48 5.88
CA GLU A 43 -3.32 22.83 6.48
C GLU A 43 -3.16 23.17 7.96
N GLU A 44 -3.39 24.41 8.36
CA GLU A 44 -3.39 24.81 9.78
C GLU A 44 -4.45 24.10 10.60
N ILE A 45 -5.68 23.98 10.07
CA ILE A 45 -6.77 23.26 10.73
C ILE A 45 -6.46 21.77 10.84
N LEU A 46 -5.94 21.14 9.77
CA LEU A 46 -5.53 19.74 9.79
C LEU A 46 -4.48 19.47 10.87
N LYS A 47 -3.51 20.38 10.99
CA LYS A 47 -2.46 20.29 12.00
C LYS A 47 -2.99 20.48 13.42
N GLN A 48 -3.85 21.48 13.65
CA GLN A 48 -4.45 21.74 14.95
C GLN A 48 -5.30 20.59 15.46
N LEU A 49 -5.99 19.90 14.54
CA LEU A 49 -6.90 18.80 14.85
C LEU A 49 -6.20 17.44 14.86
N ASP A 50 -4.90 17.38 14.55
CA ASP A 50 -4.16 16.14 14.34
C ASP A 50 -4.94 15.17 13.42
N TYR A 51 -5.51 15.73 12.34
CA TYR A 51 -6.39 15.00 11.45
C TYR A 51 -5.62 13.96 10.63
N GLN A 52 -5.95 12.71 10.85
CA GLN A 52 -5.48 11.59 10.02
C GLN A 52 -6.54 11.29 8.96
N PRO A 53 -6.24 11.47 7.66
CA PRO A 53 -7.18 11.08 6.62
C PRO A 53 -7.52 9.59 6.76
N ASN A 54 -8.81 9.28 6.68
CA ASN A 54 -9.21 7.87 6.68
C ASN A 54 -8.86 7.26 5.33
N MET A 55 -7.67 6.67 5.23
CA MET A 55 -7.18 6.01 4.02
C MET A 55 -8.11 4.90 3.54
N TYR A 56 -8.83 4.25 4.45
CA TYR A 56 -9.81 3.20 4.12
C TYR A 56 -10.98 3.74 3.31
N VAL A 57 -11.56 4.89 3.70
CA VAL A 57 -12.67 5.50 2.96
C VAL A 57 -12.21 5.99 1.58
N SER A 58 -11.03 6.60 1.50
CA SER A 58 -10.46 7.03 0.21
C SER A 58 -10.17 5.84 -0.71
N ALA A 59 -9.64 4.76 -0.18
CA ALA A 59 -9.37 3.55 -0.95
C ALA A 59 -10.65 2.88 -1.44
N LEU A 60 -11.70 2.79 -0.61
CA LEU A 60 -13.00 2.24 -0.98
C LEU A 60 -13.71 3.08 -2.05
N ALA A 61 -13.57 4.40 -2.00
CA ALA A 61 -14.13 5.32 -3.00
C ALA A 61 -13.35 5.34 -4.32
N SER A 62 -12.14 4.82 -4.33
CA SER A 62 -11.29 4.76 -5.51
C SER A 62 -11.62 3.52 -6.34
N ASN A 63 -11.76 3.68 -7.66
CA ASN A 63 -11.84 2.55 -8.59
C ASN A 63 -10.46 2.03 -9.02
N LYS A 64 -9.41 2.45 -8.35
CA LYS A 64 -8.05 2.03 -8.64
C LYS A 64 -7.86 0.56 -8.26
N LYS A 65 -7.34 -0.20 -9.21
CA LYS A 65 -6.94 -1.60 -9.00
C LYS A 65 -5.45 -1.64 -8.68
N TYR A 66 -5.07 -2.49 -7.74
CA TYR A 66 -3.68 -2.67 -7.34
C TYR A 66 -3.24 -4.09 -7.63
N LEU A 67 -2.07 -4.23 -8.23
CA LEU A 67 -1.40 -5.50 -8.43
C LEU A 67 -0.18 -5.57 -7.51
N PHE A 68 -0.21 -6.49 -6.56
CA PHE A 68 0.95 -6.85 -5.76
C PHE A 68 1.51 -8.18 -6.25
N VAL A 69 2.81 -8.25 -6.38
CA VAL A 69 3.50 -9.50 -6.74
C VAL A 69 4.38 -9.93 -5.59
N CYS A 70 4.28 -11.18 -5.21
CA CYS A 70 5.13 -11.77 -4.20
C CYS A 70 6.09 -12.77 -4.85
N LEU A 71 7.38 -12.62 -4.54
CA LEU A 71 8.43 -13.55 -4.95
C LEU A 71 8.77 -14.46 -3.78
N LEU A 72 8.44 -15.74 -3.91
CA LEU A 72 8.67 -16.76 -2.92
C LEU A 72 9.60 -17.86 -3.45
N PRO A 73 10.40 -18.50 -2.57
CA PRO A 73 11.08 -19.73 -2.97
C PRO A 73 10.06 -20.84 -3.27
N GLN A 74 10.40 -21.71 -4.21
CA GLN A 74 9.63 -22.93 -4.46
C GLN A 74 9.54 -23.74 -3.17
N HIS A 75 8.34 -24.21 -2.85
CA HIS A 75 8.06 -24.93 -1.62
C HIS A 75 7.00 -26.00 -1.84
N LYS A 76 6.91 -26.92 -0.91
CA LYS A 76 5.91 -28.00 -0.89
C LYS A 76 4.91 -27.75 0.23
N GLU A 77 3.77 -28.40 0.11
CA GLU A 77 2.76 -28.41 1.17
C GLU A 77 3.39 -28.84 2.51
N GLY A 78 3.14 -28.07 3.56
CA GLY A 78 3.70 -28.26 4.88
C GLY A 78 5.02 -27.53 5.15
N ASP A 79 5.63 -26.91 4.15
CA ASP A 79 6.79 -26.04 4.35
C ASP A 79 6.37 -24.68 4.94
N TYR A 80 7.30 -24.00 5.59
CA TYR A 80 7.09 -22.66 6.15
C TYR A 80 6.45 -21.67 5.16
N TRP A 81 6.88 -21.70 3.91
CA TRP A 81 6.39 -20.79 2.88
C TRP A 81 4.94 -21.04 2.46
N THR A 82 4.43 -22.25 2.67
CA THR A 82 3.00 -22.56 2.47
C THR A 82 2.12 -21.71 3.38
N ASP A 83 2.48 -21.59 4.65
CA ASP A 83 1.72 -20.80 5.63
C ASP A 83 1.82 -19.32 5.32
N VAL A 84 2.99 -18.84 4.89
CA VAL A 84 3.19 -17.45 4.46
C VAL A 84 2.30 -17.11 3.26
N GLU A 85 2.29 -17.96 2.24
CA GLU A 85 1.45 -17.77 1.04
C GLU A 85 -0.04 -17.78 1.40
N MET A 86 -0.47 -18.72 2.22
CA MET A 86 -1.86 -18.78 2.69
C MET A 86 -2.25 -17.53 3.48
N GLY A 87 -1.37 -17.02 4.33
CA GLY A 87 -1.59 -15.80 5.09
C GLY A 87 -1.78 -14.57 4.18
N MET A 88 -0.96 -14.47 3.15
CA MET A 88 -1.08 -13.39 2.16
C MET A 88 -2.38 -13.47 1.36
N LYS A 89 -2.78 -14.67 0.92
CA LYS A 89 -4.05 -14.88 0.21
C LYS A 89 -5.25 -14.50 1.08
N ARG A 90 -5.25 -14.90 2.35
CA ARG A 90 -6.30 -14.51 3.31
C ARG A 90 -6.35 -13.00 3.54
N ALA A 91 -5.21 -12.33 3.61
CA ALA A 91 -5.15 -10.89 3.75
C ALA A 91 -5.80 -10.20 2.54
N VAL A 92 -5.50 -10.64 1.33
CA VAL A 92 -6.11 -10.10 0.10
C VAL A 92 -7.62 -10.33 0.08
N GLU A 93 -8.10 -11.49 0.47
CA GLU A 93 -9.53 -11.79 0.59
C GLU A 93 -10.21 -10.87 1.60
N THR A 94 -9.57 -10.63 2.77
CA THR A 94 -10.07 -9.73 3.81
C THR A 94 -10.21 -8.29 3.31
N PHE A 95 -9.31 -7.86 2.42
CA PHE A 95 -9.29 -6.52 1.83
C PHE A 95 -9.80 -6.50 0.38
N SER A 96 -10.69 -7.42 0.02
CA SER A 96 -11.22 -7.55 -1.35
C SER A 96 -11.85 -6.26 -1.90
N ASP A 97 -12.48 -5.46 -1.04
CA ASP A 97 -13.10 -4.19 -1.40
C ASP A 97 -12.09 -3.12 -1.88
N PHE A 98 -10.81 -3.32 -1.62
CA PHE A 98 -9.73 -2.43 -2.07
C PHE A 98 -9.22 -2.74 -3.47
N HIS A 99 -9.82 -3.70 -4.15
CA HIS A 99 -9.44 -4.11 -5.51
C HIS A 99 -7.96 -4.52 -5.64
N ILE A 100 -7.47 -5.26 -4.65
CA ILE A 100 -6.11 -5.78 -4.61
C ILE A 100 -6.06 -7.15 -5.27
N THR A 101 -5.14 -7.33 -6.21
CA THR A 101 -4.79 -8.63 -6.78
C THR A 101 -3.39 -9.02 -6.31
N LEU A 102 -3.23 -10.24 -5.85
CA LEU A 102 -1.95 -10.82 -5.50
C LEU A 102 -1.54 -11.86 -6.55
N SER A 103 -0.36 -11.69 -7.11
CA SER A 103 0.29 -12.69 -7.97
C SER A 103 1.51 -13.24 -7.26
N VAL A 104 1.65 -14.55 -7.21
CA VAL A 104 2.81 -15.20 -6.62
C VAL A 104 3.71 -15.72 -7.72
N VAL A 105 4.98 -15.40 -7.65
CA VAL A 105 6.04 -15.88 -8.53
C VAL A 105 7.02 -16.68 -7.69
N TYR A 106 7.44 -17.82 -8.18
CA TYR A 106 8.35 -18.71 -7.47
C TYR A 106 9.73 -18.73 -8.11
N TYR A 107 10.74 -18.92 -7.29
CA TYR A 107 12.12 -19.12 -7.73
C TYR A 107 12.75 -20.32 -7.05
N ASP A 108 13.72 -20.93 -7.72
CA ASP A 108 14.54 -21.97 -7.10
C ASP A 108 15.61 -21.33 -6.20
N GLN A 109 15.55 -21.61 -4.90
CA GLN A 109 16.47 -21.06 -3.90
C GLN A 109 17.92 -21.49 -4.09
N TYR A 110 18.15 -22.56 -4.85
CA TYR A 110 19.49 -23.10 -5.13
C TYR A 110 20.09 -22.56 -6.43
N GLU A 111 19.28 -21.96 -7.28
CA GLU A 111 19.70 -21.47 -8.59
C GLU A 111 19.57 -19.95 -8.70
N TYR A 112 20.71 -19.27 -8.82
CA TYR A 112 20.73 -17.80 -8.90
C TYR A 112 19.99 -17.25 -10.13
N SER A 113 20.14 -17.90 -11.28
CA SER A 113 19.47 -17.48 -12.50
C SER A 113 17.95 -17.54 -12.39
N SER A 114 17.41 -18.49 -11.62
CA SER A 114 15.98 -18.59 -11.35
C SER A 114 15.46 -17.35 -10.62
N PHE A 115 16.19 -16.86 -9.63
CA PHE A 115 15.83 -15.64 -8.91
C PHE A 115 15.84 -14.40 -9.81
N ILE A 116 16.86 -14.25 -10.63
CA ILE A 116 16.97 -13.13 -11.58
C ILE A 116 15.86 -13.18 -12.63
N ASN A 117 15.62 -14.33 -13.23
CA ASN A 117 14.55 -14.51 -14.23
C ASN A 117 13.17 -14.21 -13.64
N ALA A 118 12.91 -14.66 -12.41
CA ALA A 118 11.67 -14.35 -11.70
C ALA A 118 11.52 -12.85 -11.44
N GLY A 119 12.60 -12.17 -11.07
CA GLY A 119 12.62 -10.71 -10.91
C GLY A 119 12.31 -9.96 -12.20
N GLU A 120 12.88 -10.38 -13.33
CA GLU A 120 12.58 -9.80 -14.63
C GLU A 120 11.12 -10.00 -15.04
N ASP A 121 10.56 -11.18 -14.77
CA ASP A 121 9.14 -11.46 -15.02
C ASP A 121 8.23 -10.54 -14.18
N ILE A 122 8.59 -10.28 -12.94
CA ILE A 122 7.88 -9.34 -12.08
C ILE A 122 7.91 -7.92 -12.65
N LEU A 123 9.06 -7.46 -13.11
CA LEU A 123 9.19 -6.13 -13.72
C LEU A 123 8.31 -5.96 -14.96
N ARG A 124 8.17 -7.01 -15.77
CA ARG A 124 7.28 -6.99 -16.95
C ARG A 124 5.80 -6.87 -16.60
N LYS A 125 5.40 -7.29 -15.40
CA LYS A 125 4.01 -7.17 -14.91
C LYS A 125 3.66 -5.77 -14.46
N GLU A 126 4.65 -4.89 -14.31
CA GLU A 126 4.46 -3.51 -13.82
C GLU A 126 3.62 -3.44 -12.54
N PRO A 127 3.97 -4.16 -11.47
CA PRO A 127 3.17 -4.20 -10.25
C PRO A 127 3.21 -2.87 -9.50
N ASP A 128 2.17 -2.60 -8.72
CA ASP A 128 2.12 -1.46 -7.81
C ASP A 128 3.01 -1.67 -6.57
N GLY A 129 3.25 -2.92 -6.21
CA GLY A 129 4.15 -3.27 -5.12
C GLY A 129 4.68 -4.70 -5.24
N VAL A 130 5.86 -4.93 -4.69
CA VAL A 130 6.53 -6.22 -4.70
C VAL A 130 6.94 -6.61 -3.28
N LEU A 131 6.59 -7.84 -2.90
CA LEU A 131 7.07 -8.49 -1.67
C LEU A 131 8.16 -9.49 -2.07
N LEU A 132 9.36 -9.28 -1.55
CA LEU A 132 10.48 -10.17 -1.79
C LEU A 132 10.76 -11.01 -0.54
N ALA A 133 10.79 -12.32 -0.70
CA ALA A 133 11.24 -13.24 0.33
C ALA A 133 12.58 -13.87 -0.10
N PRO A 134 13.70 -13.23 0.21
CA PRO A 134 15.02 -13.68 -0.21
C PRO A 134 15.55 -14.79 0.71
N ASP A 135 15.00 -15.98 0.58
CA ASP A 135 15.54 -17.17 1.24
C ASP A 135 16.52 -17.87 0.31
N ARG A 136 17.63 -17.20 0.04
CA ARG A 136 18.74 -17.84 -0.65
C ARG A 136 19.53 -18.67 0.34
N LYS A 137 19.46 -19.96 0.18
CA LYS A 137 20.53 -20.83 0.69
C LYS A 137 21.75 -20.58 -0.20
N SER A 138 22.52 -19.58 0.20
CA SER A 138 23.83 -19.38 -0.35
C SER A 138 24.57 -20.70 -0.20
N THR A 139 24.79 -21.41 -1.29
CA THR A 139 25.98 -22.21 -1.39
C THR A 139 27.08 -21.22 -1.12
N ARG A 140 27.58 -21.17 0.13
CA ARG A 140 28.85 -20.55 0.37
C ARG A 140 29.77 -21.21 -0.65
N LEU A 141 30.12 -20.49 -1.70
CA LEU A 141 31.32 -20.79 -2.41
C LEU A 141 32.36 -20.75 -1.32
N ASN A 142 32.73 -21.93 -0.84
CA ASN A 142 33.91 -22.10 -0.03
C ASN A 142 35.05 -21.66 -0.96
N SER A 143 35.31 -20.38 -1.01
CA SER A 143 36.58 -19.89 -1.47
C SER A 143 37.59 -20.19 -0.36
N SER A 144 37.75 -21.47 -0.06
CA SER A 144 38.88 -21.95 0.68
C SER A 144 40.09 -21.93 -0.26
N HIS A 145 40.77 -20.83 -0.24
CA HIS A 145 42.13 -20.75 -0.73
C HIS A 145 43.01 -20.33 0.42
#